data_effcc9b8fa172ce3f04532eb03e7c516
#
_entry.id   effcc9b8fa172ce3f04532eb03e7c516
#
_cell.length_a   1.000
_cell.length_b   1.000
_cell.length_c   1.000
_cell.angle_alpha   90.00
_cell.angle_beta   90.00
_cell.angle_gamma   90.00
#
_symmetry.space_group_name_H-M   'P 1'
#
loop_
_entity.id
_entity.type
_entity.pdbx_description
1 polymer ?
#
loop_
_entity_poly.entity_id
_entity_poly.type
_entity_poly.pdbx_seq_one_letter_code
_entity_poly.pdbx_strand_id
1 'polypeptide(L)'
;MKLTTCTLSIGELRSSNSTSRNHSQAQIKKAKHLFAKQGIIVPIIVDEDHHIIDGHLRYAAAQELAIEHLNAIVVTNASRGDIIELELSLNRLAQDSKWNEERLKHKIEQLIEFNIDLSFTGFEQAEIDKILSFEIINDAEQNWTLSKPVTQVGDIWKVGEHIIACTNALMPQLKGEGLSDIPLAKVCVTDPPYNVPTQGHIRTSGSHEAFAMAAGEMSDDEFEGFLASFLRAAMPFIADTALFYVCMDWRHIDHLNAATKAQGLIAQNLCVWSKTNAGMGSFYRSQHELIGVYSRCKKFQNNINLGASGRYRTNVWHYDGVTSFGPTRTDDLADHPTVKPVKLITDILLDCTSVGDWVLDPFLGSGTTCLAAEQVNRRCLGFELEPKFVDVAIRRLNDRCNLKALHIQSGKSYDEIRDDRLMNKGDRS
;
A
#
# COMPACT_ATOMS: atom_id res chain seq x y z
N MET A 1 31.76 -19.06 38.71
CA MET A 1 30.53 -18.41 38.31
C MET A 1 29.34 -19.35 38.56
N LYS A 2 28.31 -18.91 39.26
CA LYS A 2 27.06 -19.63 39.52
C LYS A 2 25.89 -18.79 39.05
N LEU A 3 24.86 -19.42 38.45
CA LEU A 3 23.69 -18.75 37.91
C LEU A 3 22.43 -19.11 38.70
N THR A 4 21.63 -18.13 39.06
CA THR A 4 20.35 -18.33 39.75
C THR A 4 19.27 -17.50 39.11
N THR A 5 18.13 -18.09 38.83
CA THR A 5 16.97 -17.40 38.26
C THR A 5 16.09 -16.88 39.38
N CYS A 6 15.62 -15.64 39.22
CA CYS A 6 14.67 -14.99 40.16
C CYS A 6 13.85 -13.94 39.44
N THR A 7 12.91 -13.34 40.15
CA THR A 7 12.16 -12.16 39.72
C THR A 7 12.57 -10.98 40.60
N LEU A 8 13.01 -9.89 39.97
CA LEU A 8 13.46 -8.68 40.66
C LEU A 8 12.53 -7.52 40.39
N SER A 9 12.35 -6.65 41.37
CA SER A 9 11.64 -5.37 41.16
C SER A 9 12.52 -4.45 40.31
N ILE A 10 11.90 -3.67 39.43
CA ILE A 10 12.61 -2.68 38.62
C ILE A 10 13.40 -1.68 39.49
N GLY A 11 12.87 -1.35 40.68
CA GLY A 11 13.53 -0.45 41.61
C GLY A 11 14.82 -1.00 42.24
N GLU A 12 15.01 -2.32 42.24
CA GLU A 12 16.25 -2.98 42.74
C GLU A 12 17.34 -3.02 41.68
N LEU A 13 17.02 -2.84 40.42
CA LEU A 13 17.93 -2.94 39.27
C LEU A 13 18.78 -1.68 39.12
N ARG A 14 20.06 -1.86 38.87
CA ARG A 14 21.02 -0.78 38.67
C ARG A 14 21.52 -0.79 37.22
N SER A 15 21.19 0.26 36.46
CA SER A 15 21.77 0.44 35.14
C SER A 15 23.15 1.06 35.27
N SER A 16 24.17 0.45 34.66
CA SER A 16 25.52 1.00 34.61
C SER A 16 25.62 2.05 33.51
N ASN A 17 26.26 3.21 33.83
CA ASN A 17 26.58 4.22 32.80
C ASN A 17 27.74 3.78 31.88
N SER A 18 28.35 2.62 32.12
CA SER A 18 29.47 2.05 31.36
C SER A 18 29.05 0.93 30.43
N THR A 19 27.78 0.93 29.95
CA THR A 19 27.28 -0.09 29.01
C THR A 19 28.03 -0.03 27.69
N SER A 20 28.41 -1.17 27.14
CA SER A 20 29.06 -1.27 25.82
C SER A 20 28.13 -0.94 24.65
N ARG A 21 26.83 -0.77 24.88
CA ARG A 21 25.81 -0.46 23.86
C ARG A 21 24.93 0.72 24.25
N ASN A 22 24.77 1.64 23.30
CA ASN A 22 23.78 2.71 23.38
C ASN A 22 22.51 2.30 22.65
N HIS A 23 21.37 2.44 23.29
CA HIS A 23 20.04 2.21 22.69
C HIS A 23 19.39 3.54 22.32
N SER A 24 19.00 3.69 21.06
CA SER A 24 18.28 4.86 20.59
C SER A 24 16.82 4.85 21.11
N GLN A 25 16.21 6.04 21.19
CA GLN A 25 14.78 6.15 21.53
C GLN A 25 13.88 5.35 20.56
N ALA A 26 14.28 5.25 19.29
CA ALA A 26 13.57 4.43 18.30
C ALA A 26 13.61 2.94 18.66
N GLN A 27 14.77 2.43 19.11
CA GLN A 27 14.90 1.03 19.57
C GLN A 27 14.06 0.75 20.81
N ILE A 28 14.04 1.68 21.78
CA ILE A 28 13.23 1.55 23.01
C ILE A 28 11.74 1.51 22.63
N LYS A 29 11.29 2.41 21.75
CA LYS A 29 9.91 2.44 21.27
C LYS A 29 9.50 1.16 20.55
N LYS A 30 10.40 0.60 19.72
CA LYS A 30 10.21 -0.68 19.03
C LYS A 30 10.10 -1.84 20.02
N ALA A 31 11.02 -1.93 20.99
CA ALA A 31 10.99 -2.94 22.04
C ALA A 31 9.70 -2.86 22.86
N LYS A 32 9.28 -1.65 23.24
CA LYS A 32 8.03 -1.37 23.95
C LYS A 32 6.80 -1.89 23.18
N HIS A 33 6.73 -1.63 21.86
CA HIS A 33 5.65 -2.14 21.01
C HIS A 33 5.58 -3.67 21.03
N LEU A 34 6.73 -4.35 20.87
CA LEU A 34 6.81 -5.81 20.91
C LEU A 34 6.41 -6.37 22.29
N PHE A 35 6.94 -5.80 23.35
CA PHE A 35 6.72 -6.31 24.71
C PHE A 35 5.29 -6.04 25.23
N ALA A 36 4.60 -5.02 24.71
CA ALA A 36 3.19 -4.78 25.04
C ALA A 36 2.29 -5.95 24.61
N LYS A 37 2.62 -6.65 23.52
CA LYS A 37 1.87 -7.83 23.04
C LYS A 37 2.38 -9.14 23.60
N GLN A 38 3.71 -9.32 23.59
CA GLN A 38 4.34 -10.63 23.85
C GLN A 38 4.83 -10.78 25.30
N GLY A 39 4.90 -9.67 26.07
CA GLY A 39 5.64 -9.63 27.33
C GLY A 39 7.16 -9.66 27.15
N ILE A 40 7.89 -9.57 28.23
CA ILE A 40 9.35 -9.70 28.26
C ILE A 40 9.71 -11.14 28.61
N ILE A 41 9.83 -11.98 27.58
CA ILE A 41 10.04 -13.43 27.73
C ILE A 41 11.47 -13.77 28.12
N VAL A 42 12.45 -13.03 27.57
CA VAL A 42 13.87 -13.28 27.82
C VAL A 42 14.30 -12.54 29.09
N PRO A 43 14.86 -13.25 30.12
CA PRO A 43 15.28 -12.60 31.35
C PRO A 43 16.44 -11.63 31.11
N ILE A 44 16.60 -10.67 32.00
CA ILE A 44 17.81 -9.84 32.08
C ILE A 44 18.91 -10.61 32.85
N ILE A 45 20.15 -10.22 32.65
CA ILE A 45 21.29 -10.80 33.38
C ILE A 45 21.90 -9.71 34.28
N VAL A 46 22.06 -10.02 35.55
CA VAL A 46 22.58 -9.09 36.57
C VAL A 46 23.67 -9.73 37.43
N ASP A 47 24.49 -8.91 38.05
CA ASP A 47 25.46 -9.37 39.08
C ASP A 47 24.81 -9.48 40.47
N GLU A 48 25.60 -9.80 41.50
CA GLU A 48 25.16 -9.95 42.91
C GLU A 48 24.59 -8.65 43.48
N ASP A 49 25.04 -7.50 43.00
CA ASP A 49 24.57 -6.16 43.40
C ASP A 49 23.43 -5.62 42.54
N HIS A 50 22.86 -6.47 41.69
CA HIS A 50 21.79 -6.19 40.73
C HIS A 50 22.16 -5.18 39.63
N HIS A 51 23.47 -5.02 39.31
CA HIS A 51 23.87 -4.27 38.12
C HIS A 51 23.58 -5.07 36.85
N ILE A 52 23.00 -4.44 35.89
CA ILE A 52 22.62 -5.09 34.62
C ILE A 52 23.85 -5.36 33.77
N ILE A 53 24.12 -6.65 33.49
CA ILE A 53 25.16 -7.14 32.57
C ILE A 53 24.62 -7.20 31.14
N ASP A 54 23.41 -7.77 30.95
CA ASP A 54 22.69 -7.79 29.66
C ASP A 54 21.21 -7.54 29.85
N GLY A 55 20.59 -6.89 28.88
CA GLY A 55 19.16 -6.59 28.86
C GLY A 55 18.80 -5.14 29.13
N HIS A 56 19.71 -4.20 28.96
CA HIS A 56 19.46 -2.77 29.15
C HIS A 56 18.27 -2.25 28.33
N LEU A 57 18.08 -2.74 27.06
CA LEU A 57 16.92 -2.40 26.24
C LEU A 57 15.62 -2.94 26.85
N ARG A 58 15.65 -4.16 27.40
CA ARG A 58 14.48 -4.77 28.09
C ARG A 58 14.11 -3.97 29.34
N TYR A 59 15.10 -3.58 30.11
CA TYR A 59 14.92 -2.73 31.31
C TYR A 59 14.33 -1.35 30.95
N ALA A 60 14.90 -0.65 29.94
CA ALA A 60 14.41 0.65 29.51
C ALA A 60 12.96 0.59 28.98
N ALA A 61 12.64 -0.44 28.19
CA ALA A 61 11.29 -0.64 27.69
C ALA A 61 10.31 -1.01 28.81
N ALA A 62 10.73 -1.79 29.79
CA ALA A 62 9.92 -2.15 30.96
C ALA A 62 9.58 -0.93 31.84
N GLN A 63 10.53 -0.01 32.04
CA GLN A 63 10.28 1.25 32.74
C GLN A 63 9.19 2.09 32.03
N GLU A 64 9.27 2.22 30.69
CA GLU A 64 8.27 2.96 29.94
C GLU A 64 6.89 2.27 29.87
N LEU A 65 6.84 0.94 30.07
CA LEU A 65 5.62 0.15 30.13
C LEU A 65 5.04 0.06 31.58
N ALA A 66 5.69 0.67 32.56
CA ALA A 66 5.34 0.59 33.97
C ALA A 66 5.25 -0.87 34.49
N ILE A 67 6.13 -1.76 33.98
CA ILE A 67 6.24 -3.13 34.47
C ILE A 67 7.01 -3.09 35.80
N GLU A 68 6.45 -3.66 36.84
CA GLU A 68 7.03 -3.57 38.19
C GLU A 68 8.15 -4.60 38.42
N HIS A 69 8.10 -5.75 37.76
CA HIS A 69 9.01 -6.86 37.98
C HIS A 69 9.55 -7.44 36.68
N LEU A 70 10.82 -7.87 36.68
CA LEU A 70 11.46 -8.55 35.56
C LEU A 70 12.04 -9.90 36.00
N ASN A 71 11.95 -10.88 35.12
CA ASN A 71 12.72 -12.12 35.30
C ASN A 71 14.19 -11.84 35.09
N ALA A 72 15.03 -12.33 35.98
CA ALA A 72 16.48 -12.10 36.01
C ALA A 72 17.26 -13.39 36.22
N ILE A 73 18.46 -13.43 35.68
CA ILE A 73 19.50 -14.40 36.00
C ILE A 73 20.55 -13.64 36.76
N VAL A 74 20.73 -14.00 38.03
CA VAL A 74 21.77 -13.45 38.91
C VAL A 74 23.04 -14.27 38.77
N VAL A 75 24.13 -13.59 38.42
CA VAL A 75 25.48 -14.17 38.31
C VAL A 75 26.21 -13.94 39.62
N THR A 76 26.57 -15.03 40.31
CA THR A 76 27.28 -15.00 41.58
C THR A 76 28.63 -15.70 41.48
N ASN A 77 29.55 -15.42 42.42
CA ASN A 77 30.90 -15.99 42.42
C ASN A 77 31.66 -15.74 41.10
N ALA A 78 31.57 -14.52 40.56
CA ALA A 78 32.26 -14.10 39.35
C ALA A 78 33.20 -12.94 39.65
N SER A 79 34.38 -12.95 39.09
CA SER A 79 35.29 -11.82 39.17
C SER A 79 34.81 -10.69 38.26
N ARG A 80 35.28 -9.46 38.46
CA ARG A 80 34.99 -8.35 37.57
C ARG A 80 35.40 -8.62 36.11
N GLY A 81 36.49 -9.39 35.92
CA GLY A 81 36.92 -9.82 34.58
C GLY A 81 35.91 -10.75 33.93
N ASP A 82 35.38 -11.74 34.66
CA ASP A 82 34.38 -12.69 34.19
C ASP A 82 33.07 -11.95 33.77
N ILE A 83 32.68 -10.92 34.53
CA ILE A 83 31.49 -10.10 34.21
C ILE A 83 31.67 -9.34 32.89
N ILE A 84 32.84 -8.70 32.69
CA ILE A 84 33.15 -7.98 31.44
C ILE A 84 33.21 -8.95 30.25
N GLU A 85 33.85 -10.11 30.41
CA GLU A 85 33.93 -11.14 29.39
C GLU A 85 32.53 -11.65 29.01
N LEU A 86 31.65 -11.89 30.00
CA LEU A 86 30.28 -12.31 29.79
C LEU A 86 29.48 -11.24 29.01
N GLU A 87 29.58 -9.98 29.43
CA GLU A 87 28.91 -8.86 28.73
C GLU A 87 29.32 -8.79 27.25
N LEU A 88 30.60 -8.84 26.96
CA LEU A 88 31.13 -8.76 25.61
C LEU A 88 30.75 -9.97 24.76
N SER A 89 30.83 -11.18 25.31
CA SER A 89 30.54 -12.43 24.61
C SER A 89 29.05 -12.53 24.23
N LEU A 90 28.14 -12.21 25.15
CA LEU A 90 26.67 -12.19 24.86
C LEU A 90 26.31 -11.22 23.75
N ASN A 91 26.92 -10.04 23.79
CA ASN A 91 26.69 -9.02 22.77
C ASN A 91 27.30 -9.42 21.42
N ARG A 92 28.45 -10.07 21.38
CA ARG A 92 29.12 -10.43 20.14
C ARG A 92 28.45 -11.60 19.43
N LEU A 93 28.11 -12.67 20.15
CA LEU A 93 27.45 -13.85 19.57
C LEU A 93 26.16 -13.52 18.86
N ALA A 94 25.37 -12.58 19.41
CA ALA A 94 24.14 -12.12 18.75
C ALA A 94 24.39 -11.40 17.40
N GLN A 95 25.55 -10.73 17.25
CA GLN A 95 25.91 -10.01 16.02
C GLN A 95 26.47 -10.91 14.92
N ASP A 96 27.10 -12.03 15.28
CA ASP A 96 27.74 -12.92 14.31
C ASP A 96 26.76 -13.81 13.56
N SER A 97 25.51 -13.90 14.02
CA SER A 97 24.46 -14.67 13.35
C SER A 97 23.86 -13.89 12.15
N LYS A 98 23.57 -14.62 11.07
CA LYS A 98 22.87 -14.10 9.89
C LYS A 98 21.56 -14.84 9.67
N TRP A 99 20.58 -14.15 9.12
CA TRP A 99 19.34 -14.78 8.71
C TRP A 99 19.57 -15.69 7.50
N ASN A 100 18.94 -16.87 7.49
CA ASN A 100 18.74 -17.62 6.27
C ASN A 100 17.56 -16.98 5.53
N GLU A 101 17.83 -16.30 4.41
CA GLU A 101 16.85 -15.46 3.70
C GLU A 101 15.63 -16.27 3.21
N GLU A 102 15.83 -17.47 2.67
CA GLU A 102 14.72 -18.33 2.21
C GLU A 102 13.80 -18.77 3.36
N ARG A 103 14.39 -19.21 4.48
CA ARG A 103 13.62 -19.61 5.66
C ARG A 103 12.90 -18.43 6.31
N LEU A 104 13.54 -17.25 6.30
CA LEU A 104 12.94 -16.03 6.83
C LEU A 104 11.75 -15.61 5.98
N LYS A 105 11.91 -15.61 4.64
CA LYS A 105 10.82 -15.33 3.69
C LYS A 105 9.64 -16.28 3.94
N HIS A 106 9.88 -17.57 3.99
CA HIS A 106 8.82 -18.56 4.24
C HIS A 106 8.08 -18.33 5.56
N LYS A 107 8.79 -17.97 6.64
CA LYS A 107 8.14 -17.64 7.92
C LYS A 107 7.27 -16.38 7.84
N ILE A 108 7.71 -15.36 7.11
CA ILE A 108 6.93 -14.14 6.91
C ILE A 108 5.67 -14.46 6.08
N GLU A 109 5.79 -15.26 5.03
CA GLU A 109 4.65 -15.74 4.21
C GLU A 109 3.64 -16.50 5.07
N GLN A 110 4.08 -17.41 5.93
CA GLN A 110 3.18 -18.10 6.88
C GLN A 110 2.45 -17.14 7.83
N LEU A 111 3.12 -16.11 8.33
CA LEU A 111 2.47 -15.11 9.18
C LEU A 111 1.39 -14.33 8.42
N ILE A 112 1.62 -14.04 7.14
CA ILE A 112 0.63 -13.40 6.25
C ILE A 112 -0.58 -14.33 6.06
N GLU A 113 -0.36 -15.61 5.75
CA GLU A 113 -1.42 -16.62 5.62
C GLU A 113 -2.27 -16.74 6.89
N PHE A 114 -1.64 -16.66 8.07
CA PHE A 114 -2.34 -16.67 9.36
C PHE A 114 -2.96 -15.31 9.73
N ASN A 115 -2.88 -14.31 8.86
CA ASN A 115 -3.37 -12.94 9.09
C ASN A 115 -2.79 -12.31 10.37
N ILE A 116 -1.51 -12.58 10.67
CA ILE A 116 -0.79 -12.04 11.82
C ILE A 116 -0.17 -10.69 11.46
N ASP A 117 -0.36 -9.72 12.36
CA ASP A 117 0.25 -8.39 12.23
C ASP A 117 1.79 -8.48 12.30
N LEU A 118 2.44 -8.18 11.19
CA LEU A 118 3.89 -8.28 11.04
C LEU A 118 4.66 -7.21 11.84
N SER A 119 4.02 -6.13 12.30
CA SER A 119 4.65 -5.10 13.12
C SER A 119 5.23 -5.65 14.44
N PHE A 120 4.71 -6.79 14.91
CA PHE A 120 5.19 -7.50 16.09
C PHE A 120 6.35 -8.49 15.82
N THR A 121 6.88 -8.55 14.60
CA THR A 121 8.07 -9.36 14.29
C THR A 121 9.36 -8.63 14.60
N GLY A 122 9.32 -7.31 14.72
CA GLY A 122 10.48 -6.46 14.89
C GLY A 122 11.18 -6.05 13.61
N PHE A 123 10.74 -6.51 12.44
CA PHE A 123 11.18 -5.99 11.14
C PHE A 123 10.44 -4.70 10.79
N GLU A 124 11.15 -3.76 10.15
CA GLU A 124 10.51 -2.60 9.54
C GLU A 124 9.82 -3.01 8.23
N GLN A 125 8.78 -2.28 7.82
CA GLN A 125 8.01 -2.64 6.62
C GLN A 125 8.88 -2.74 5.36
N ALA A 126 9.83 -1.82 5.19
CA ALA A 126 10.74 -1.87 4.04
C ALA A 126 11.66 -3.11 4.06
N GLU A 127 12.00 -3.62 5.25
CA GLU A 127 12.75 -4.89 5.39
C GLU A 127 11.88 -6.08 4.99
N ILE A 128 10.61 -6.09 5.44
CA ILE A 128 9.63 -7.13 5.08
C ILE A 128 9.42 -7.16 3.56
N ASP A 129 9.17 -6.00 2.94
CA ASP A 129 8.96 -5.90 1.50
C ASP A 129 10.20 -6.39 0.71
N LYS A 130 11.41 -6.11 1.21
CA LYS A 130 12.66 -6.62 0.63
C LYS A 130 12.80 -8.13 0.78
N ILE A 131 12.45 -8.69 1.95
CA ILE A 131 12.51 -10.14 2.21
C ILE A 131 11.53 -10.88 1.30
N LEU A 132 10.33 -10.35 1.11
CA LEU A 132 9.30 -10.95 0.24
C LEU A 132 9.71 -10.93 -1.23
N SER A 133 10.56 -9.97 -1.66
CA SER A 133 11.12 -9.90 -3.03
C SER A 133 10.04 -10.05 -4.10
N PHE A 134 9.06 -9.13 -4.11
CA PHE A 134 7.91 -9.19 -5.04
C PHE A 134 8.36 -9.18 -6.51
N GLU A 135 7.94 -10.17 -7.28
CA GLU A 135 8.06 -10.18 -8.74
C GLU A 135 6.92 -9.34 -9.32
N ILE A 136 7.26 -8.19 -9.88
CA ILE A 136 6.28 -7.32 -10.51
C ILE A 136 6.01 -7.84 -11.92
N ILE A 137 4.82 -8.37 -12.15
CA ILE A 137 4.37 -8.80 -13.48
C ILE A 137 4.16 -7.54 -14.30
N ASN A 138 4.99 -7.33 -15.31
CA ASN A 138 4.72 -6.36 -16.35
C ASN A 138 3.53 -6.88 -17.16
N ASP A 139 2.42 -6.14 -17.09
CA ASP A 139 1.22 -6.44 -17.85
C ASP A 139 1.46 -6.04 -19.31
N ALA A 140 1.95 -6.99 -20.09
CA ALA A 140 2.00 -6.83 -21.53
C ALA A 140 0.57 -6.89 -22.08
N GLU A 141 0.24 -5.93 -22.87
CA GLU A 141 -1.06 -5.68 -23.50
C GLU A 141 -1.75 -6.96 -24.00
N GLN A 142 -2.90 -7.27 -23.39
CA GLN A 142 -3.88 -8.18 -23.97
C GLN A 142 -5.13 -7.37 -24.28
N ASN A 143 -5.73 -7.64 -25.47
CA ASN A 143 -7.01 -7.04 -25.83
C ASN A 143 -8.12 -7.58 -24.93
N TRP A 144 -8.64 -6.74 -24.06
CA TRP A 144 -9.71 -7.04 -23.13
C TRP A 144 -11.09 -6.61 -23.66
N THR A 145 -11.28 -6.58 -24.97
CA THR A 145 -12.55 -6.16 -25.60
C THR A 145 -13.69 -7.09 -25.20
N LEU A 146 -14.74 -6.50 -24.63
CA LEU A 146 -15.99 -7.16 -24.30
C LEU A 146 -17.11 -6.62 -25.20
N SER A 147 -17.71 -7.49 -25.99
CA SER A 147 -18.83 -7.12 -26.86
C SER A 147 -20.09 -6.71 -26.08
N LYS A 148 -20.27 -7.23 -24.86
CA LYS A 148 -21.37 -6.87 -23.93
C LYS A 148 -20.91 -7.03 -22.51
N PRO A 149 -21.09 -6.01 -21.61
CA PRO A 149 -20.72 -6.13 -20.22
C PRO A 149 -21.64 -7.11 -19.46
N VAL A 150 -21.02 -7.87 -18.56
CA VAL A 150 -21.69 -8.75 -17.60
C VAL A 150 -22.10 -7.95 -16.37
N THR A 151 -21.20 -7.13 -15.86
CA THR A 151 -21.43 -6.22 -14.73
C THR A 151 -22.52 -5.19 -15.04
N GLN A 152 -23.24 -4.75 -14.03
CA GLN A 152 -24.24 -3.68 -14.09
C GLN A 152 -23.93 -2.63 -13.01
N VAL A 153 -24.38 -1.39 -13.22
CA VAL A 153 -24.26 -0.34 -12.21
C VAL A 153 -24.94 -0.79 -10.91
N GLY A 154 -24.24 -0.70 -9.80
CA GLY A 154 -24.67 -1.16 -8.49
C GLY A 154 -24.13 -2.53 -8.09
N ASP A 155 -23.53 -3.29 -9.02
CA ASP A 155 -22.87 -4.55 -8.70
C ASP A 155 -21.61 -4.31 -7.86
N ILE A 156 -21.39 -5.21 -6.90
CA ILE A 156 -20.17 -5.20 -6.07
C ILE A 156 -19.54 -6.61 -6.12
N TRP A 157 -18.28 -6.64 -6.47
CA TRP A 157 -17.51 -7.85 -6.66
C TRP A 157 -16.43 -7.99 -5.61
N LYS A 158 -16.34 -9.14 -4.95
CA LYS A 158 -15.14 -9.55 -4.23
C LYS A 158 -14.27 -10.36 -5.18
N VAL A 159 -13.03 -9.90 -5.44
CA VAL A 159 -12.06 -10.55 -6.34
C VAL A 159 -10.81 -10.87 -5.53
N GLY A 160 -10.65 -12.13 -5.11
CA GLY A 160 -9.68 -12.44 -4.07
C GLY A 160 -10.00 -11.67 -2.77
N GLU A 161 -9.07 -10.85 -2.33
CA GLU A 161 -9.25 -9.96 -1.16
C GLU A 161 -9.59 -8.51 -1.56
N HIS A 162 -9.74 -8.21 -2.86
CA HIS A 162 -10.13 -6.89 -3.35
C HIS A 162 -11.64 -6.75 -3.44
N ILE A 163 -12.11 -5.52 -3.36
CA ILE A 163 -13.52 -5.15 -3.59
C ILE A 163 -13.57 -4.17 -4.77
N ILE A 164 -14.39 -4.50 -5.76
CA ILE A 164 -14.63 -3.65 -6.93
C ILE A 164 -16.12 -3.35 -7.00
N ALA A 165 -16.48 -2.07 -6.94
CA ALA A 165 -17.88 -1.63 -7.03
C ALA A 165 -18.12 -0.89 -8.34
N CYS A 166 -19.14 -1.30 -9.08
CA CYS A 166 -19.61 -0.56 -10.24
C CYS A 166 -20.48 0.60 -9.80
N THR A 167 -19.87 1.76 -9.51
CA THR A 167 -20.53 2.90 -8.89
C THR A 167 -19.89 4.23 -9.27
N ASN A 168 -20.65 5.31 -9.08
CA ASN A 168 -20.14 6.66 -9.30
C ASN A 168 -19.22 7.10 -8.14
N ALA A 169 -17.98 7.49 -8.43
CA ALA A 169 -16.99 7.97 -7.48
C ALA A 169 -17.43 9.22 -6.69
N LEU A 170 -18.36 10.04 -7.24
CA LEU A 170 -18.89 11.24 -6.58
C LEU A 170 -19.93 10.91 -5.50
N MET A 171 -20.59 9.75 -5.63
CA MET A 171 -21.64 9.28 -4.73
C MET A 171 -21.56 7.75 -4.59
N PRO A 172 -20.44 7.21 -4.07
CA PRO A 172 -20.26 5.77 -4.04
C PRO A 172 -21.29 5.12 -3.12
N GLN A 173 -21.96 4.09 -3.66
CA GLN A 173 -22.96 3.33 -2.91
C GLN A 173 -22.43 1.91 -2.71
N LEU A 174 -22.05 1.60 -1.47
CA LEU A 174 -21.65 0.27 -1.07
C LEU A 174 -22.76 -0.35 -0.21
N LYS A 175 -23.54 -1.24 -0.80
CA LYS A 175 -24.62 -1.97 -0.12
C LYS A 175 -24.36 -3.46 -0.22
N GLY A 176 -24.10 -4.10 0.90
CA GLY A 176 -23.86 -5.55 0.97
C GLY A 176 -23.36 -5.97 2.35
N GLU A 177 -23.52 -7.25 2.64
CA GLU A 177 -23.04 -7.83 3.89
C GLU A 177 -21.51 -7.79 3.94
N GLY A 178 -20.93 -7.39 5.07
CA GLY A 178 -19.49 -7.31 5.29
C GLY A 178 -18.78 -6.07 4.69
N LEU A 179 -19.46 -5.19 3.98
CA LEU A 179 -18.83 -4.00 3.39
C LEU A 179 -18.63 -2.87 4.41
N SER A 180 -19.43 -2.83 5.48
CA SER A 180 -19.26 -1.90 6.61
C SER A 180 -17.97 -2.14 7.39
N ASP A 181 -17.41 -3.34 7.31
CA ASP A 181 -16.27 -3.78 8.11
C ASP A 181 -14.93 -3.67 7.35
N ILE A 182 -14.97 -3.12 6.12
CA ILE A 182 -13.75 -2.85 5.35
C ILE A 182 -12.92 -1.79 6.10
N PRO A 183 -11.66 -2.12 6.49
CA PRO A 183 -10.79 -1.15 7.13
C PRO A 183 -10.53 0.07 6.26
N LEU A 184 -10.34 1.23 6.89
CA LEU A 184 -10.04 2.47 6.19
C LEU A 184 -8.73 2.34 5.41
N ALA A 185 -8.73 2.76 4.14
CA ALA A 185 -7.57 2.74 3.27
C ALA A 185 -6.44 3.63 3.81
N LYS A 186 -5.21 3.15 3.69
CA LYS A 186 -3.99 3.88 4.11
C LYS A 186 -3.43 4.78 3.01
N VAL A 187 -3.88 4.58 1.78
CA VAL A 187 -3.53 5.41 0.64
C VAL A 187 -4.71 5.46 -0.34
N CYS A 188 -4.90 6.61 -0.96
CA CYS A 188 -5.69 6.76 -2.19
C CYS A 188 -4.71 6.94 -3.35
N VAL A 189 -4.80 6.08 -4.36
CA VAL A 189 -4.03 6.22 -5.60
C VAL A 189 -5.04 6.25 -6.73
N THR A 190 -5.10 7.35 -7.48
CA THR A 190 -6.20 7.52 -8.44
C THR A 190 -5.84 8.38 -9.63
N ASP A 191 -6.51 8.10 -10.75
CA ASP A 191 -6.35 8.76 -12.04
C ASP A 191 -7.71 9.28 -12.52
N PRO A 192 -8.19 10.43 -11.98
CA PRO A 192 -9.46 11.00 -12.40
C PRO A 192 -9.39 11.50 -13.85
N PRO A 193 -10.50 11.64 -14.55
CA PRO A 193 -10.54 12.30 -15.86
C PRO A 193 -9.96 13.72 -15.79
N TYR A 194 -9.18 14.14 -16.81
CA TYR A 194 -8.42 15.39 -16.79
C TYR A 194 -9.14 16.59 -17.41
N ASN A 195 -10.40 16.45 -17.83
CA ASN A 195 -11.14 17.47 -18.57
C ASN A 195 -10.42 17.96 -19.84
N VAL A 196 -9.76 17.06 -20.55
CA VAL A 196 -9.05 17.35 -21.80
C VAL A 196 -9.86 16.80 -22.96
N PRO A 197 -10.21 17.63 -23.99
CA PRO A 197 -10.92 17.15 -25.16
C PRO A 197 -10.16 16.01 -25.84
N THR A 198 -10.80 14.87 -25.97
CA THR A 198 -10.22 13.70 -26.67
C THR A 198 -10.22 13.87 -28.18
N GLN A 199 -11.08 14.76 -28.71
CA GLN A 199 -11.15 15.08 -30.14
C GLN A 199 -9.94 15.94 -30.56
N GLY A 200 -9.05 15.37 -31.36
CA GLY A 200 -7.88 16.07 -31.96
C GLY A 200 -6.50 15.65 -31.41
N HIS A 201 -6.44 14.95 -30.32
CA HIS A 201 -5.17 14.45 -29.77
C HIS A 201 -4.89 12.96 -30.07
N ILE A 202 -5.90 12.23 -30.56
CA ILE A 202 -5.79 10.85 -31.01
C ILE A 202 -6.16 10.80 -32.47
N ARG A 203 -5.30 10.21 -33.32
CA ARG A 203 -5.66 9.94 -34.74
C ARG A 203 -6.82 8.95 -34.72
N THR A 204 -8.02 9.44 -35.01
CA THR A 204 -9.26 8.66 -35.08
C THR A 204 -9.25 7.77 -36.32
N SER A 205 -8.90 6.52 -36.16
CA SER A 205 -9.35 5.44 -37.04
C SER A 205 -10.22 4.42 -36.29
N GLY A 206 -10.91 4.83 -35.23
CA GLY A 206 -11.85 4.01 -34.48
C GLY A 206 -12.76 4.88 -33.63
N SER A 207 -14.01 4.48 -33.44
CA SER A 207 -14.98 5.15 -32.58
C SER A 207 -14.58 4.97 -31.11
N HIS A 208 -13.81 5.94 -30.58
CA HIS A 208 -13.60 6.01 -29.11
C HIS A 208 -14.88 6.54 -28.48
N GLU A 209 -15.50 5.79 -27.60
CA GLU A 209 -16.48 6.32 -26.66
C GLU A 209 -15.75 7.28 -25.72
N ALA A 210 -16.23 8.54 -25.63
CA ALA A 210 -15.72 9.53 -24.69
C ALA A 210 -15.95 9.04 -23.24
N PHE A 211 -15.09 9.45 -22.31
CA PHE A 211 -15.35 9.24 -20.89
C PHE A 211 -16.73 9.79 -20.52
N ALA A 212 -17.42 9.11 -19.59
CA ALA A 212 -18.77 9.51 -19.18
C ALA A 212 -18.83 10.90 -18.52
N MET A 213 -17.67 11.45 -18.07
CA MET A 213 -17.54 12.76 -17.43
C MET A 213 -16.14 13.35 -17.64
N ALA A 214 -16.04 14.69 -17.61
CA ALA A 214 -14.78 15.46 -17.67
C ALA A 214 -13.91 15.12 -18.91
N ALA A 215 -14.55 15.08 -20.08
CA ALA A 215 -13.91 14.87 -21.39
C ALA A 215 -13.64 16.20 -22.15
N GLY A 216 -13.53 17.31 -21.42
CA GLY A 216 -13.30 18.64 -21.97
C GLY A 216 -14.56 19.50 -22.08
N GLU A 217 -15.68 19.08 -21.51
CA GLU A 217 -16.95 19.77 -21.47
C GLU A 217 -17.12 20.72 -20.28
N MET A 218 -16.32 20.55 -19.23
CA MET A 218 -16.44 21.34 -18.00
C MET A 218 -15.65 22.65 -18.10
N SER A 219 -16.22 23.72 -17.58
CA SER A 219 -15.48 24.94 -17.25
C SER A 219 -14.49 24.69 -16.10
N ASP A 220 -13.55 25.62 -15.87
CA ASP A 220 -12.56 25.53 -14.80
C ASP A 220 -13.21 25.37 -13.42
N ASP A 221 -14.27 26.16 -13.13
CA ASP A 221 -15.00 26.10 -11.85
C ASP A 221 -15.75 24.76 -11.68
N GLU A 222 -16.38 24.26 -12.75
CA GLU A 222 -17.07 22.98 -12.75
C GLU A 222 -16.08 21.83 -12.53
N PHE A 223 -14.90 21.90 -13.15
CA PHE A 223 -13.88 20.89 -13.01
C PHE A 223 -13.27 20.90 -11.60
N GLU A 224 -13.00 22.06 -11.02
CA GLU A 224 -12.57 22.18 -9.62
C GLU A 224 -13.64 21.61 -8.67
N GLY A 225 -14.91 21.92 -8.93
CA GLY A 225 -16.06 21.35 -8.21
C GLY A 225 -16.15 19.82 -8.32
N PHE A 226 -15.89 19.26 -9.49
CA PHE A 226 -15.80 17.82 -9.72
C PHE A 226 -14.69 17.18 -8.88
N LEU A 227 -13.46 17.75 -8.93
CA LEU A 227 -12.32 17.27 -8.17
C LEU A 227 -12.58 17.32 -6.65
N ALA A 228 -13.14 18.44 -6.17
CA ALA A 228 -13.50 18.58 -4.75
C ALA A 228 -14.59 17.58 -4.32
N SER A 229 -15.51 17.25 -5.22
CA SER A 229 -16.62 16.33 -4.92
C SER A 229 -16.17 14.90 -4.79
N PHE A 230 -15.30 14.38 -5.68
CA PHE A 230 -14.78 13.02 -5.53
C PHE A 230 -13.87 12.90 -4.31
N LEU A 231 -13.02 13.90 -4.04
CA LEU A 231 -12.19 13.92 -2.84
C LEU A 231 -13.04 13.82 -1.57
N ARG A 232 -14.11 14.62 -1.48
CA ARG A 232 -15.06 14.58 -0.36
C ARG A 232 -15.74 13.22 -0.24
N ALA A 233 -16.16 12.64 -1.36
CA ALA A 233 -16.82 11.33 -1.40
C ALA A 233 -15.87 10.18 -1.00
N ALA A 234 -14.57 10.32 -1.22
CA ALA A 234 -13.55 9.36 -0.83
C ALA A 234 -13.23 9.39 0.68
N MET A 235 -13.40 10.54 1.35
CA MET A 235 -12.99 10.72 2.76
C MET A 235 -13.52 9.67 3.75
N PRO A 236 -14.77 9.17 3.65
CA PRO A 236 -15.28 8.14 4.56
C PRO A 236 -14.54 6.80 4.48
N PHE A 237 -13.83 6.54 3.38
CA PHE A 237 -13.13 5.28 3.13
C PHE A 237 -11.63 5.34 3.46
N ILE A 238 -11.14 6.49 3.94
CA ILE A 238 -9.72 6.78 4.07
C ILE A 238 -9.35 7.15 5.51
N ALA A 239 -8.27 6.55 6.01
CA ALA A 239 -7.72 6.84 7.33
C ALA A 239 -7.19 8.28 7.43
N ASP A 240 -7.20 8.86 8.64
CA ASP A 240 -6.68 10.22 8.87
C ASP A 240 -5.18 10.36 8.56
N THR A 241 -4.43 9.26 8.63
CA THR A 241 -2.99 9.21 8.35
C THR A 241 -2.67 8.83 6.90
N ALA A 242 -3.68 8.71 6.03
CA ALA A 242 -3.48 8.29 4.65
C ALA A 242 -2.86 9.39 3.78
N LEU A 243 -2.17 8.92 2.73
CA LEU A 243 -1.71 9.75 1.62
C LEU A 243 -2.66 9.64 0.43
N PHE A 244 -2.71 10.70 -0.36
CA PHE A 244 -3.41 10.75 -1.64
C PHE A 244 -2.38 10.98 -2.74
N TYR A 245 -2.34 10.10 -3.71
CA TYR A 245 -1.61 10.23 -4.96
C TYR A 245 -2.62 10.41 -6.08
N VAL A 246 -2.73 11.63 -6.60
CA VAL A 246 -3.71 11.98 -7.62
C VAL A 246 -2.98 12.36 -8.90
N CYS A 247 -3.16 11.56 -9.94
CA CYS A 247 -2.63 11.86 -11.25
C CYS A 247 -3.35 13.06 -11.87
N MET A 248 -2.62 13.90 -12.61
CA MET A 248 -3.18 15.08 -13.27
C MET A 248 -2.33 15.53 -14.47
N ASP A 249 -3.00 16.07 -15.48
CA ASP A 249 -2.36 16.81 -16.56
C ASP A 249 -1.80 18.15 -16.05
N TRP A 250 -0.70 18.60 -16.63
CA TRP A 250 -0.03 19.85 -16.22
C TRP A 250 -0.91 21.10 -16.33
N ARG A 251 -1.95 21.09 -17.18
CA ARG A 251 -2.86 22.24 -17.36
C ARG A 251 -3.80 22.42 -16.17
N HIS A 252 -4.15 21.32 -15.49
CA HIS A 252 -5.15 21.30 -14.43
C HIS A 252 -4.59 21.03 -13.03
N ILE A 253 -3.27 21.06 -12.87
CA ILE A 253 -2.66 20.84 -11.56
C ILE A 253 -3.05 21.91 -10.54
N ASP A 254 -3.29 23.13 -10.99
CA ASP A 254 -3.72 24.23 -10.11
C ASP A 254 -5.15 24.03 -9.61
N HIS A 255 -6.05 23.52 -10.43
CA HIS A 255 -7.41 23.14 -10.02
C HIS A 255 -7.38 21.99 -9.01
N LEU A 256 -6.51 20.99 -9.22
CA LEU A 256 -6.30 19.93 -8.23
C LEU A 256 -5.80 20.47 -6.89
N ASN A 257 -4.83 21.39 -6.90
CA ASN A 257 -4.32 22.03 -5.70
C ASN A 257 -5.42 22.85 -4.98
N ALA A 258 -6.25 23.58 -5.71
CA ALA A 258 -7.39 24.32 -5.15
C ALA A 258 -8.41 23.36 -4.52
N ALA A 259 -8.83 22.33 -5.25
CA ALA A 259 -9.78 21.33 -4.77
C ALA A 259 -9.28 20.58 -3.52
N THR A 260 -8.01 20.15 -3.49
CA THR A 260 -7.41 19.47 -2.32
C THR A 260 -7.34 20.39 -1.11
N LYS A 261 -6.96 21.65 -1.30
CA LYS A 261 -6.94 22.66 -0.25
C LYS A 261 -8.35 22.92 0.32
N ALA A 262 -9.37 22.99 -0.53
CA ALA A 262 -10.76 23.15 -0.11
C ALA A 262 -11.26 21.97 0.74
N GLN A 263 -10.71 20.77 0.57
CA GLN A 263 -10.99 19.59 1.39
C GLN A 263 -10.07 19.48 2.61
N GLY A 264 -9.23 20.49 2.91
CA GLY A 264 -8.33 20.51 4.06
C GLY A 264 -7.12 19.58 3.92
N LEU A 265 -6.80 19.14 2.72
CA LEU A 265 -5.60 18.34 2.45
C LEU A 265 -4.35 19.21 2.41
N ILE A 266 -3.24 18.66 2.89
CA ILE A 266 -1.93 19.30 2.97
C ILE A 266 -1.07 18.75 1.84
N ALA A 267 -0.59 19.62 0.94
CA ALA A 267 0.35 19.22 -0.10
C ALA A 267 1.68 18.77 0.52
N GLN A 268 2.13 17.56 0.16
CA GLN A 268 3.37 16.97 0.62
C GLN A 268 4.45 17.02 -0.45
N ASN A 269 4.10 16.73 -1.71
CA ASN A 269 5.03 16.75 -2.84
C ASN A 269 4.28 16.87 -4.17
N LEU A 270 5.03 17.13 -5.23
CA LEU A 270 4.62 16.97 -6.61
C LEU A 270 5.62 16.01 -7.27
N CYS A 271 5.13 14.83 -7.68
CA CYS A 271 5.94 13.86 -8.40
C CYS A 271 5.70 13.98 -9.91
N VAL A 272 6.76 13.72 -10.68
CA VAL A 272 6.74 13.78 -12.14
C VAL A 272 7.01 12.37 -12.67
N TRP A 273 6.02 11.78 -13.32
CA TRP A 273 6.25 10.57 -14.10
C TRP A 273 6.77 10.94 -15.48
N SER A 274 8.06 10.71 -15.71
CA SER A 274 8.73 10.88 -17.00
C SER A 274 8.58 9.62 -17.83
N LYS A 275 7.93 9.74 -18.98
CA LYS A 275 7.69 8.64 -19.93
C LYS A 275 8.88 8.48 -20.88
N THR A 276 9.10 7.26 -21.39
CA THR A 276 10.13 7.00 -22.40
C THR A 276 9.81 7.67 -23.74
N ASN A 277 8.52 7.78 -24.09
CA ASN A 277 8.04 8.36 -25.33
C ASN A 277 7.25 9.64 -25.08
N ALA A 278 7.54 10.69 -25.87
CA ALA A 278 6.77 11.93 -25.85
C ALA A 278 5.48 11.76 -26.66
N GLY A 279 4.37 12.19 -26.05
CA GLY A 279 3.08 12.33 -26.70
C GLY A 279 3.03 13.54 -27.63
N MET A 280 1.82 13.86 -28.14
CA MET A 280 1.56 15.10 -28.85
C MET A 280 1.60 16.28 -27.87
N GLY A 281 1.85 17.47 -28.35
CA GLY A 281 1.86 18.68 -27.55
C GLY A 281 1.56 19.89 -28.41
N SER A 282 1.31 21.06 -27.78
CA SER A 282 1.06 22.32 -28.50
C SER A 282 2.34 23.05 -28.87
N PHE A 283 3.19 23.33 -27.90
CA PHE A 283 4.49 24.01 -28.08
C PHE A 283 5.65 23.04 -27.88
N TYR A 284 5.68 22.35 -26.73
CA TYR A 284 6.57 21.20 -26.50
C TYR A 284 5.79 19.91 -26.52
N ARG A 285 6.43 18.83 -26.94
CA ARG A 285 5.84 17.46 -26.82
C ARG A 285 5.75 17.07 -25.36
N SER A 286 4.59 16.61 -24.92
CA SER A 286 4.36 16.19 -23.55
C SER A 286 5.00 14.82 -23.30
N GLN A 287 5.97 14.75 -22.38
CA GLN A 287 6.69 13.52 -22.02
C GLN A 287 6.53 13.18 -20.55
N HIS A 288 5.58 13.79 -19.87
CA HIS A 288 5.36 13.58 -18.44
C HIS A 288 3.88 13.61 -18.09
N GLU A 289 3.59 13.07 -16.92
CA GLU A 289 2.37 13.33 -16.16
C GLU A 289 2.75 13.74 -14.74
N LEU A 290 1.88 14.51 -14.09
CA LEU A 290 2.06 14.97 -12.73
C LEU A 290 1.27 14.10 -11.77
N ILE A 291 1.80 13.89 -10.57
CA ILE A 291 1.15 13.17 -9.50
C ILE A 291 1.25 14.02 -8.25
N GLY A 292 0.13 14.66 -7.89
CA GLY A 292 0.04 15.43 -6.66
C GLY A 292 0.00 14.50 -5.45
N VAL A 293 0.82 14.77 -4.43
CA VAL A 293 0.88 13.99 -3.18
C VAL A 293 0.37 14.84 -2.04
N TYR A 294 -0.71 14.39 -1.39
CA TYR A 294 -1.37 15.13 -0.32
C TYR A 294 -1.62 14.23 0.88
N SER A 295 -1.87 14.83 2.05
CA SER A 295 -2.24 14.12 3.28
C SER A 295 -3.29 14.88 4.07
N ARG A 296 -4.04 14.18 4.94
CA ARG A 296 -4.97 14.80 5.88
C ARG A 296 -4.26 15.41 7.10
N CYS A 297 -3.10 14.89 7.46
CA CYS A 297 -2.32 15.33 8.61
C CYS A 297 -0.81 15.26 8.33
N LYS A 298 -0.01 15.84 9.22
CA LYS A 298 1.47 15.82 9.10
C LYS A 298 2.10 14.45 9.42
N LYS A 299 1.34 13.51 9.97
CA LYS A 299 1.82 12.20 10.41
C LYS A 299 1.21 11.12 9.53
N PHE A 300 1.98 10.62 8.59
CA PHE A 300 1.62 9.53 7.66
C PHE A 300 2.72 8.47 7.64
N GLN A 301 2.41 7.29 7.12
CA GLN A 301 3.40 6.22 6.96
C GLN A 301 4.40 6.62 5.86
N ASN A 302 5.68 6.49 6.16
CA ASN A 302 6.78 6.84 5.26
C ASN A 302 7.84 5.71 5.28
N ASN A 303 7.74 4.80 4.33
CA ASN A 303 8.67 3.68 4.19
C ASN A 303 9.97 4.08 3.46
N ILE A 304 10.04 5.29 2.90
CA ILE A 304 11.23 5.82 2.21
C ILE A 304 12.20 6.42 3.20
N ASN A 305 11.71 7.28 4.10
CA ASN A 305 12.47 7.99 5.12
C ASN A 305 13.80 8.57 4.59
N LEU A 306 13.74 9.26 3.43
CA LEU A 306 14.89 9.82 2.70
C LEU A 306 16.02 8.80 2.44
N GLY A 307 15.66 7.52 2.28
CA GLY A 307 16.60 6.42 2.02
C GLY A 307 17.07 5.68 3.26
N ALA A 308 16.75 6.15 4.49
CA ALA A 308 17.18 5.50 5.73
C ALA A 308 16.58 4.09 5.91
N SER A 309 15.45 3.79 5.23
CA SER A 309 14.83 2.47 5.20
C SER A 309 15.31 1.59 4.03
N GLY A 310 16.32 2.01 3.27
CA GLY A 310 16.87 1.29 2.13
C GLY A 310 16.14 1.50 0.80
N ARG A 311 15.07 2.29 0.77
CA ARG A 311 14.36 2.71 -0.45
C ARG A 311 14.74 4.15 -0.81
N TYR A 312 15.52 4.32 -1.88
CA TYR A 312 15.88 5.64 -2.41
C TYR A 312 14.90 6.04 -3.51
N ARG A 313 14.06 7.04 -3.24
CA ARG A 313 13.10 7.58 -4.21
C ARG A 313 13.25 9.09 -4.32
N THR A 314 13.31 9.59 -5.54
CA THR A 314 13.16 11.01 -5.84
C THR A 314 11.72 11.30 -6.26
N ASN A 315 11.38 12.54 -6.49
CA ASN A 315 10.06 12.91 -7.03
C ASN A 315 10.02 12.97 -8.58
N VAL A 316 11.07 12.51 -9.26
CA VAL A 316 11.07 12.28 -10.71
C VAL A 316 11.18 10.78 -10.95
N TRP A 317 10.16 10.21 -11.58
CA TRP A 317 9.99 8.78 -11.76
C TRP A 317 10.05 8.41 -13.23
N HIS A 318 10.84 7.39 -13.57
CA HIS A 318 11.01 6.91 -14.94
C HIS A 318 10.35 5.55 -15.07
N TYR A 319 9.21 5.51 -15.77
CA TYR A 319 8.52 4.28 -16.13
C TYR A 319 8.10 4.36 -17.61
N ASP A 320 8.13 3.22 -18.28
CA ASP A 320 7.68 3.13 -19.67
C ASP A 320 6.17 3.46 -19.74
N GLY A 321 5.80 4.28 -20.71
CA GLY A 321 4.39 4.47 -21.04
C GLY A 321 3.88 3.26 -21.82
N VAL A 322 2.59 2.95 -21.69
CA VAL A 322 1.93 1.81 -22.33
C VAL A 322 1.98 1.86 -23.88
N THR A 323 2.43 2.96 -24.46
CA THR A 323 2.57 3.16 -25.92
C THR A 323 3.98 2.88 -26.47
N SER A 324 4.85 2.18 -25.72
CA SER A 324 6.19 1.82 -26.24
C SER A 324 6.07 0.84 -27.42
N PHE A 325 6.75 1.17 -28.51
CA PHE A 325 6.71 0.44 -29.78
C PHE A 325 7.04 -1.05 -29.60
N GLY A 326 6.01 -1.92 -29.78
CA GLY A 326 6.19 -3.35 -30.04
C GLY A 326 5.69 -3.69 -31.45
N PRO A 327 6.21 -4.75 -32.12
CA PRO A 327 5.84 -5.14 -33.46
C PRO A 327 4.40 -5.69 -33.61
N THR A 328 3.63 -5.75 -32.53
CA THR A 328 2.26 -6.29 -32.50
C THR A 328 1.21 -5.20 -32.20
N ARG A 329 1.36 -4.03 -32.81
CA ARG A 329 0.36 -2.99 -32.74
C ARG A 329 -0.87 -3.41 -33.55
N THR A 330 -1.83 -4.07 -32.93
CA THR A 330 -3.19 -4.23 -33.45
C THR A 330 -4.05 -3.04 -33.05
N ASP A 331 -5.07 -2.71 -33.85
CA ASP A 331 -5.91 -1.50 -33.79
C ASP A 331 -6.75 -1.34 -32.49
N ASP A 332 -6.52 -2.18 -31.49
CA ASP A 332 -7.37 -2.36 -30.31
C ASP A 332 -6.90 -1.64 -29.03
N LEU A 333 -5.85 -0.78 -29.10
CA LEU A 333 -5.52 0.24 -28.08
C LEU A 333 -6.60 1.32 -27.93
N ALA A 334 -7.71 1.13 -28.66
CA ALA A 334 -8.83 2.03 -28.75
C ALA A 334 -9.61 2.15 -27.44
N ASP A 335 -9.59 1.16 -26.55
CA ASP A 335 -10.55 1.09 -25.45
C ASP A 335 -10.08 1.70 -24.11
N HIS A 336 -8.76 1.92 -23.88
CA HIS A 336 -8.29 2.66 -22.72
C HIS A 336 -6.95 3.37 -22.97
N PRO A 337 -6.96 4.64 -23.41
CA PRO A 337 -5.74 5.36 -23.81
C PRO A 337 -4.80 5.74 -22.65
N THR A 338 -5.15 5.45 -21.39
CA THR A 338 -4.46 6.00 -20.20
C THR A 338 -4.14 4.99 -19.11
N VAL A 339 -3.90 3.72 -19.45
CA VAL A 339 -3.49 2.71 -18.44
C VAL A 339 -2.15 3.11 -17.80
N LYS A 340 -2.11 3.22 -16.47
CA LYS A 340 -0.87 3.50 -15.73
C LYS A 340 -0.01 2.24 -15.62
N PRO A 341 1.34 2.36 -15.64
CA PRO A 341 2.21 1.21 -15.41
C PRO A 341 1.96 0.58 -14.04
N VAL A 342 1.78 -0.74 -13.99
CA VAL A 342 1.60 -1.48 -12.72
C VAL A 342 2.74 -1.18 -11.77
N LYS A 343 3.99 -1.16 -12.27
CA LYS A 343 5.18 -0.88 -11.46
C LYS A 343 5.16 0.51 -10.81
N LEU A 344 4.62 1.53 -11.47
CA LEU A 344 4.48 2.87 -10.90
C LEU A 344 3.57 2.83 -9.66
N ILE A 345 2.40 2.18 -9.79
CA ILE A 345 1.45 2.05 -8.68
C ILE A 345 2.04 1.18 -7.58
N THR A 346 2.65 0.04 -7.91
CA THR A 346 3.32 -0.84 -6.95
C THR A 346 4.35 -0.08 -6.10
N ASP A 347 5.19 0.73 -6.73
CA ASP A 347 6.20 1.51 -6.01
C ASP A 347 5.58 2.56 -5.08
N ILE A 348 4.46 3.19 -5.47
CA ILE A 348 3.69 4.09 -4.59
C ILE A 348 3.19 3.32 -3.36
N LEU A 349 2.62 2.12 -3.55
CA LEU A 349 2.11 1.32 -2.43
C LEU A 349 3.23 0.93 -1.46
N LEU A 350 4.38 0.51 -1.97
CA LEU A 350 5.54 0.17 -1.16
C LEU A 350 6.12 1.38 -0.40
N ASP A 351 5.96 2.59 -0.93
CA ASP A 351 6.46 3.81 -0.31
C ASP A 351 5.68 4.22 0.95
N CYS A 352 4.40 3.83 1.09
CA CYS A 352 3.53 4.39 2.12
C CYS A 352 2.49 3.42 2.74
N THR A 353 2.56 2.12 2.46
CA THR A 353 1.66 1.12 3.03
C THR A 353 2.40 -0.08 3.60
N SER A 354 1.70 -0.87 4.40
CA SER A 354 2.14 -2.16 4.92
C SER A 354 1.41 -3.31 4.23
N VAL A 355 1.96 -4.53 4.34
CA VAL A 355 1.28 -5.76 3.92
C VAL A 355 -0.09 -5.84 4.60
N GLY A 356 -1.12 -6.16 3.82
CA GLY A 356 -2.51 -6.25 4.29
C GLY A 356 -3.27 -4.92 4.35
N ASP A 357 -2.61 -3.77 4.15
CA ASP A 357 -3.27 -2.47 4.12
C ASP A 357 -4.23 -2.34 2.93
N TRP A 358 -5.29 -1.55 3.13
CA TRP A 358 -6.23 -1.19 2.10
C TRP A 358 -5.80 0.05 1.32
N VAL A 359 -6.01 -0.01 0.01
CA VAL A 359 -5.79 1.05 -0.97
C VAL A 359 -7.15 1.44 -1.54
N LEU A 360 -7.43 2.73 -1.69
CA LEU A 360 -8.62 3.22 -2.39
C LEU A 360 -8.24 3.72 -3.78
N ASP A 361 -9.03 3.33 -4.79
CA ASP A 361 -8.99 3.94 -6.12
C ASP A 361 -10.42 4.28 -6.58
N PRO A 362 -10.84 5.56 -6.49
CA PRO A 362 -12.17 6.01 -6.93
C PRO A 362 -12.41 5.96 -8.44
N PHE A 363 -11.35 5.86 -9.26
CA PHE A 363 -11.41 5.80 -10.72
C PHE A 363 -10.60 4.60 -11.22
N LEU A 364 -11.05 3.39 -10.87
CA LEU A 364 -10.29 2.15 -11.01
C LEU A 364 -9.91 1.81 -12.45
N GLY A 365 -10.76 2.16 -13.42
CA GLY A 365 -10.56 1.82 -14.82
C GLY A 365 -10.40 0.31 -15.02
N SER A 366 -9.37 -0.08 -15.73
CA SER A 366 -9.06 -1.49 -16.02
C SER A 366 -8.43 -2.27 -14.85
N GLY A 367 -8.40 -1.74 -13.62
CA GLY A 367 -7.97 -2.46 -12.42
C GLY A 367 -6.47 -2.48 -12.14
N THR A 368 -5.70 -1.55 -12.68
CA THR A 368 -4.24 -1.50 -12.47
C THR A 368 -3.87 -1.40 -10.99
N THR A 369 -4.63 -0.62 -10.21
CA THR A 369 -4.40 -0.48 -8.76
C THR A 369 -4.68 -1.78 -8.01
N CYS A 370 -5.73 -2.54 -8.38
CA CYS A 370 -5.98 -3.86 -7.82
C CYS A 370 -4.85 -4.84 -8.13
N LEU A 371 -4.38 -4.87 -9.39
CA LEU A 371 -3.28 -5.74 -9.80
C LEU A 371 -1.97 -5.39 -9.08
N ALA A 372 -1.67 -4.10 -8.93
CA ALA A 372 -0.50 -3.64 -8.18
C ALA A 372 -0.61 -4.01 -6.69
N ALA A 373 -1.79 -3.86 -6.08
CA ALA A 373 -2.04 -4.21 -4.69
C ALA A 373 -1.86 -5.71 -4.44
N GLU A 374 -2.42 -6.56 -5.31
CA GLU A 374 -2.26 -8.02 -5.23
C GLU A 374 -0.79 -8.43 -5.24
N GLN A 375 0.00 -7.89 -6.17
CA GLN A 375 1.42 -8.23 -6.31
C GLN A 375 2.26 -7.96 -5.08
N VAL A 376 1.82 -7.05 -4.21
CA VAL A 376 2.55 -6.66 -3.00
C VAL A 376 1.78 -6.97 -1.71
N ASN A 377 0.81 -7.88 -1.77
CA ASN A 377 -0.01 -8.32 -0.64
C ASN A 377 -0.73 -7.15 0.06
N ARG A 378 -1.26 -6.21 -0.71
CA ARG A 378 -2.17 -5.16 -0.27
C ARG A 378 -3.57 -5.46 -0.81
N ARG A 379 -4.59 -4.79 -0.26
CA ARG A 379 -5.99 -4.94 -0.66
C ARG A 379 -6.49 -3.66 -1.33
N CYS A 380 -7.34 -3.77 -2.32
CA CYS A 380 -7.87 -2.62 -3.03
C CYS A 380 -9.39 -2.53 -2.88
N LEU A 381 -9.88 -1.34 -2.57
CA LEU A 381 -11.27 -0.93 -2.76
C LEU A 381 -11.30 -0.02 -3.98
N GLY A 382 -11.89 -0.48 -5.08
CA GLY A 382 -11.96 0.23 -6.34
C GLY A 382 -13.39 0.62 -6.71
N PHE A 383 -13.58 1.85 -7.20
CA PHE A 383 -14.84 2.30 -7.79
C PHE A 383 -14.63 2.51 -9.28
N GLU A 384 -15.59 2.06 -10.07
CA GLU A 384 -15.61 2.26 -11.53
C GLU A 384 -17.05 2.46 -12.01
N LEU A 385 -17.27 3.49 -12.79
CA LEU A 385 -18.61 3.85 -13.27
C LEU A 385 -19.06 2.96 -14.44
N GLU A 386 -18.13 2.62 -15.34
CA GLU A 386 -18.40 1.90 -16.56
C GLU A 386 -18.34 0.38 -16.34
N PRO A 387 -19.46 -0.35 -16.48
CA PRO A 387 -19.53 -1.80 -16.28
C PRO A 387 -18.49 -2.59 -17.08
N LYS A 388 -18.17 -2.17 -18.30
CA LYS A 388 -17.18 -2.84 -19.16
C LYS A 388 -15.78 -2.84 -18.54
N PHE A 389 -15.39 -1.76 -17.87
CA PHE A 389 -14.07 -1.68 -17.23
C PHE A 389 -14.00 -2.50 -15.95
N VAL A 390 -15.10 -2.62 -15.20
CA VAL A 390 -15.20 -3.56 -14.08
C VAL A 390 -14.97 -5.00 -14.56
N ASP A 391 -15.62 -5.40 -15.67
CA ASP A 391 -15.42 -6.72 -16.25
C ASP A 391 -13.98 -6.94 -16.73
N VAL A 392 -13.34 -5.91 -17.31
CA VAL A 392 -11.92 -5.95 -17.67
C VAL A 392 -11.05 -6.14 -16.45
N ALA A 393 -11.29 -5.39 -15.37
CA ALA A 393 -10.53 -5.52 -14.12
C ALA A 393 -10.66 -6.93 -13.51
N ILE A 394 -11.87 -7.49 -13.48
CA ILE A 394 -12.12 -8.85 -13.00
C ILE A 394 -11.35 -9.89 -13.83
N ARG A 395 -11.45 -9.82 -15.16
CA ARG A 395 -10.73 -10.74 -16.05
C ARG A 395 -9.22 -10.65 -15.90
N ARG A 396 -8.72 -9.42 -15.85
CA ARG A 396 -7.29 -9.14 -15.69
C ARG A 396 -6.73 -9.73 -14.41
N LEU A 397 -7.45 -9.59 -13.28
CA LEU A 397 -7.08 -10.21 -12.00
C LEU A 397 -7.18 -11.74 -12.05
N ASN A 398 -8.20 -12.29 -12.74
CA ASN A 398 -8.30 -13.73 -12.94
C ASN A 398 -7.13 -14.27 -13.75
N ASP A 399 -6.83 -13.67 -14.90
CA ASP A 399 -5.82 -14.18 -15.84
C ASP A 399 -4.38 -13.99 -15.33
N ARG A 400 -4.11 -12.90 -14.60
CA ARG A 400 -2.77 -12.60 -14.09
C ARG A 400 -2.47 -13.18 -12.72
N CYS A 401 -3.49 -13.27 -11.86
CA CYS A 401 -3.33 -13.66 -10.46
C CYS A 401 -4.16 -14.88 -10.08
N ASN A 402 -4.90 -15.47 -11.04
CA ASN A 402 -5.81 -16.59 -10.80
C ASN A 402 -6.86 -16.30 -9.71
N LEU A 403 -7.29 -15.04 -9.58
CA LEU A 403 -8.30 -14.62 -8.62
C LEU A 403 -9.69 -14.80 -9.22
N LYS A 404 -10.62 -15.36 -8.42
CA LYS A 404 -12.02 -15.51 -8.83
C LYS A 404 -12.86 -14.39 -8.25
N ALA A 405 -13.83 -13.93 -9.04
CA ALA A 405 -14.78 -12.91 -8.64
C ALA A 405 -16.07 -13.54 -8.12
N LEU A 406 -16.53 -13.02 -6.98
CA LEU A 406 -17.79 -13.36 -6.32
C LEU A 406 -18.67 -12.10 -6.27
N HIS A 407 -19.88 -12.16 -6.79
CA HIS A 407 -20.87 -11.11 -6.71
C HIS A 407 -21.43 -11.03 -5.29
N ILE A 408 -21.14 -9.97 -4.55
CA ILE A 408 -21.44 -9.88 -3.11
C ILE A 408 -22.95 -9.99 -2.84
N GLN A 409 -23.78 -9.31 -3.66
CA GLN A 409 -25.23 -9.26 -3.41
C GLN A 409 -25.95 -10.61 -3.64
N SER A 410 -25.40 -11.50 -4.48
CA SER A 410 -26.05 -12.78 -4.79
C SER A 410 -25.27 -14.01 -4.33
N GLY A 411 -23.99 -13.85 -3.94
CA GLY A 411 -23.11 -14.97 -3.62
C GLY A 411 -22.68 -15.82 -4.83
N LYS A 412 -23.01 -15.40 -6.08
CA LYS A 412 -22.69 -16.13 -7.30
C LYS A 412 -21.33 -15.74 -7.85
N SER A 413 -20.66 -16.67 -8.52
CA SER A 413 -19.44 -16.39 -9.29
C SER A 413 -19.72 -15.50 -10.51
N TYR A 414 -18.65 -14.90 -11.05
CA TYR A 414 -18.73 -14.09 -12.28
C TYR A 414 -19.32 -14.88 -13.45
N ASP A 415 -18.93 -16.15 -13.61
CA ASP A 415 -19.41 -17.00 -14.69
C ASP A 415 -20.92 -17.32 -14.55
N GLU A 416 -21.38 -17.62 -13.33
CA GLU A 416 -22.82 -17.85 -13.07
C GLU A 416 -23.65 -16.59 -13.36
N ILE A 417 -23.17 -15.40 -12.94
CA ILE A 417 -23.86 -14.13 -13.25
C ILE A 417 -23.86 -13.86 -14.75
N ARG A 418 -22.74 -14.15 -15.44
CA ARG A 418 -22.66 -14.02 -16.90
C ARG A 418 -23.71 -14.89 -17.58
N ASP A 419 -23.77 -16.16 -17.20
CA ASP A 419 -24.71 -17.12 -17.83
C ASP A 419 -26.16 -16.73 -17.55
N ASP A 420 -26.50 -16.33 -16.33
CA ASP A 420 -27.85 -15.82 -15.97
C ASP A 420 -28.24 -14.61 -16.79
N ARG A 421 -27.32 -13.64 -16.99
CA ARG A 421 -27.59 -12.38 -17.69
C ARG A 421 -27.63 -12.52 -19.21
N LEU A 422 -26.92 -13.51 -19.77
CA LEU A 422 -26.91 -13.80 -21.21
C LEU A 422 -28.08 -14.69 -21.63
N MET A 423 -28.44 -15.74 -20.84
CA MET A 423 -29.55 -16.62 -21.14
C MET A 423 -30.90 -15.92 -21.03
N ASN A 424 -31.10 -15.03 -20.06
CA ASN A 424 -32.35 -14.28 -19.89
C ASN A 424 -32.64 -13.26 -21.00
N LYS A 425 -31.72 -13.01 -21.93
CA LYS A 425 -31.91 -12.16 -23.10
C LYS A 425 -32.27 -12.94 -24.39
N GLY A 426 -32.07 -14.25 -24.40
CA GLY A 426 -32.39 -15.14 -25.52
C GLY A 426 -33.89 -15.49 -25.63
N ASP A 427 -34.62 -15.49 -24.49
CA ASP A 427 -36.06 -15.89 -24.44
C ASP A 427 -37.04 -14.71 -24.64
N ARG A 428 -36.54 -13.50 -24.93
CA ARG A 428 -37.37 -12.30 -25.14
C ARG A 428 -37.24 -11.66 -26.54
N SER A 429 -36.74 -12.43 -27.53
CA SER A 429 -36.68 -11.99 -28.94
C SER A 429 -37.71 -12.72 -29.79
#